data_c68b8f77e38e399b16753695737ab683
#
_entry.id   c68b8f77e38e399b16753695737ab683
#
_cell.length_a   1.000
_cell.length_b   1.000
_cell.length_c   1.000
_cell.angle_alpha   90.00
_cell.angle_beta   90.00
_cell.angle_gamma   90.00
#
_symmetry.space_group_name_H-M   'P 1'
#
loop_
_entity.id
_entity.type
_entity.pdbx_description
1 polymer ?
#
loop_
_entity_poly.entity_id
_entity_poly.type
_entity_poly.pdbx_seq_one_letter_code
_entity_poly.pdbx_strand_id
1 'polypeptide(L)'
;LTLSACGLLPKKLEDSKNWSASKYYSEAKTELNEGNYAAAIKLFEGLEARYPYGRYAQQAQLEIAYAYYKDSEQAQALAAADRFIKLHPNHMNVDYAYYLKGLANFNDDIGLMGIVSEKILNQDMSERDPKASRESFENFRELVTRFPKSKYAPDAVQRMKHLVNVVALNEVQVARYYMRRGGYIAAANRAQYALKEYPQTPATEEALFIMMKAYDALGMTDLRDDAARVMKTNFPGSRFLSDSTGVSGEPWWKFW
;
A
#
# COMPACT_ATOMS: atom_id res chain seq x y z
N LEU A 1 44.04 -16.09 19.24
CA LEU A 1 42.61 -16.25 18.84
C LEU A 1 42.42 -15.67 17.45
N THR A 2 42.64 -16.51 16.42
CA THR A 2 42.40 -16.16 15.02
C THR A 2 40.97 -16.49 14.69
N LEU A 3 40.13 -15.44 14.43
CA LEU A 3 38.79 -15.54 13.89
C LEU A 3 38.89 -15.88 12.40
N SER A 4 38.72 -17.15 12.06
CA SER A 4 38.49 -17.59 10.68
C SER A 4 37.07 -17.26 10.24
N ALA A 5 36.89 -16.07 9.67
CA ALA A 5 35.65 -15.64 8.98
C ALA A 5 35.75 -15.98 7.50
N CYS A 6 36.02 -17.24 7.14
CA CYS A 6 35.99 -17.74 5.77
C CYS A 6 34.97 -18.85 5.67
N GLY A 7 33.71 -18.54 5.32
CA GLY A 7 32.73 -19.61 5.14
C GLY A 7 31.32 -19.16 4.76
N LEU A 8 31.14 -17.93 4.29
CA LEU A 8 29.78 -17.40 3.95
C LEU A 8 29.57 -17.07 2.45
N LEU A 9 30.42 -17.56 1.57
CA LEU A 9 30.12 -17.58 0.14
C LEU A 9 29.43 -18.92 -0.17
N PRO A 10 28.23 -18.93 -0.75
CA PRO A 10 27.60 -20.18 -1.13
C PRO A 10 28.52 -20.89 -2.15
N LYS A 11 28.84 -22.15 -1.85
CA LYS A 11 29.72 -23.04 -2.64
C LYS A 11 29.41 -23.06 -4.14
N LYS A 12 28.16 -22.77 -4.53
CA LYS A 12 27.68 -22.64 -5.91
C LYS A 12 28.31 -21.48 -6.71
N LEU A 13 28.75 -20.39 -6.05
CA LEU A 13 29.36 -19.24 -6.73
C LEU A 13 30.80 -19.53 -7.22
N GLU A 14 31.53 -20.37 -6.53
CA GLU A 14 32.89 -20.78 -6.96
C GLU A 14 32.86 -21.66 -8.20
N ASP A 15 31.82 -22.53 -8.34
CA ASP A 15 31.65 -23.42 -9.49
C ASP A 15 31.07 -22.72 -10.73
N SER A 16 30.58 -21.48 -10.57
CA SER A 16 29.86 -20.77 -11.63
C SER A 16 30.73 -20.23 -12.77
N LYS A 17 32.06 -20.28 -12.63
CA LYS A 17 32.99 -19.71 -13.62
C LYS A 17 32.80 -20.20 -15.06
N ASN A 18 32.25 -21.38 -15.26
CA ASN A 18 32.03 -21.99 -16.57
C ASN A 18 30.56 -22.15 -16.96
N TRP A 19 29.63 -21.52 -16.23
CA TRP A 19 28.23 -21.65 -16.53
C TRP A 19 27.83 -20.83 -17.74
N SER A 20 26.95 -21.39 -18.58
CA SER A 20 26.25 -20.62 -19.61
C SER A 20 25.20 -19.69 -19.00
N ALA A 21 24.77 -18.68 -19.75
CA ALA A 21 23.71 -17.75 -19.30
C ALA A 21 22.41 -18.50 -18.92
N SER A 22 22.06 -19.55 -19.64
CA SER A 22 20.91 -20.39 -19.35
C SER A 22 21.07 -21.12 -18.01
N LYS A 23 22.27 -21.67 -17.72
CA LYS A 23 22.52 -22.37 -16.48
C LYS A 23 22.52 -21.41 -15.28
N TYR A 24 23.13 -20.24 -15.41
CA TYR A 24 23.06 -19.20 -14.40
C TYR A 24 21.61 -18.84 -14.06
N TYR A 25 20.81 -18.61 -15.11
CA TYR A 25 19.41 -18.25 -14.94
C TYR A 25 18.60 -19.37 -14.26
N SER A 26 18.80 -20.63 -14.66
CA SER A 26 18.08 -21.76 -14.07
C SER A 26 18.42 -21.96 -12.59
N GLU A 27 19.70 -21.87 -12.22
CA GLU A 27 20.12 -21.99 -10.82
C GLU A 27 19.60 -20.82 -9.96
N ALA A 28 19.67 -19.59 -10.50
CA ALA A 28 19.11 -18.43 -9.81
C ALA A 28 17.57 -18.56 -9.61
N LYS A 29 16.85 -19.10 -10.59
CA LYS A 29 15.42 -19.38 -10.45
C LYS A 29 15.12 -20.47 -9.43
N THR A 30 15.98 -21.47 -9.30
CA THR A 30 15.84 -22.50 -8.26
C THR A 30 15.97 -21.87 -6.87
N GLU A 31 17.01 -21.09 -6.61
CA GLU A 31 17.18 -20.38 -5.33
C GLU A 31 15.99 -19.43 -5.06
N LEU A 32 15.51 -18.73 -6.09
CA LEU A 32 14.36 -17.83 -5.96
C LEU A 32 13.07 -18.59 -5.55
N ASN A 33 12.82 -19.74 -6.15
CA ASN A 33 11.66 -20.56 -5.88
C ASN A 33 11.71 -21.24 -4.50
N GLU A 34 12.92 -21.52 -4.01
CA GLU A 34 13.17 -22.03 -2.66
C GLU A 34 13.09 -20.95 -1.57
N GLY A 35 12.93 -19.67 -1.97
CA GLY A 35 12.88 -18.55 -1.04
C GLY A 35 14.25 -18.03 -0.60
N ASN A 36 15.32 -18.52 -1.22
CA ASN A 36 16.69 -18.09 -0.96
C ASN A 36 17.02 -16.80 -1.73
N TYR A 37 16.27 -15.70 -1.45
CA TYR A 37 16.30 -14.49 -2.26
C TYR A 37 17.68 -13.86 -2.37
N ALA A 38 18.44 -13.78 -1.29
CA ALA A 38 19.80 -13.23 -1.30
C ALA A 38 20.77 -14.05 -2.19
N ALA A 39 20.62 -15.39 -2.23
CA ALA A 39 21.39 -16.25 -3.11
C ALA A 39 20.98 -16.08 -4.57
N ALA A 40 19.67 -16.01 -4.85
CA ALA A 40 19.11 -15.76 -6.16
C ALA A 40 19.61 -14.43 -6.76
N ILE A 41 19.59 -13.35 -5.97
CA ILE A 41 20.06 -12.02 -6.37
C ILE A 41 21.53 -12.10 -6.80
N LYS A 42 22.41 -12.70 -5.99
CA LYS A 42 23.83 -12.86 -6.32
C LYS A 42 24.07 -13.63 -7.61
N LEU A 43 23.26 -14.67 -7.87
CA LEU A 43 23.37 -15.45 -9.11
C LEU A 43 22.85 -14.64 -10.32
N PHE A 44 21.74 -13.90 -10.19
CA PHE A 44 21.26 -13.03 -11.26
C PHE A 44 22.24 -11.88 -11.56
N GLU A 45 22.83 -11.26 -10.54
CA GLU A 45 23.87 -10.25 -10.71
C GLU A 45 25.13 -10.83 -11.37
N GLY A 46 25.53 -12.05 -11.00
CA GLY A 46 26.62 -12.78 -11.64
C GLY A 46 26.34 -13.08 -13.11
N LEU A 47 25.09 -13.42 -13.43
CA LEU A 47 24.62 -13.57 -14.81
C LEU A 47 24.76 -12.26 -15.58
N GLU A 48 24.24 -11.16 -15.03
CA GLU A 48 24.27 -9.83 -15.64
C GLU A 48 25.71 -9.35 -15.88
N ALA A 49 26.59 -9.54 -14.89
CA ALA A 49 28.00 -9.15 -15.01
C ALA A 49 28.74 -9.93 -16.11
N ARG A 50 28.41 -11.20 -16.29
CA ARG A 50 29.10 -12.05 -17.27
C ARG A 50 28.47 -12.02 -18.65
N TYR A 51 27.16 -11.90 -18.73
CA TYR A 51 26.36 -11.90 -19.95
C TYR A 51 25.44 -10.66 -19.98
N PRO A 52 26.01 -9.45 -20.11
CA PRO A 52 25.25 -8.20 -19.93
C PRO A 52 24.19 -7.97 -21.03
N TYR A 53 24.23 -8.74 -22.10
CA TYR A 53 23.32 -8.59 -23.22
C TYR A 53 22.48 -9.83 -23.47
N GLY A 54 21.29 -9.61 -24.03
CA GLY A 54 20.39 -10.69 -24.42
C GLY A 54 19.27 -10.93 -23.40
N ARG A 55 18.39 -11.86 -23.77
CA ARG A 55 17.14 -12.12 -23.04
C ARG A 55 17.33 -12.53 -21.58
N TYR A 56 18.39 -13.29 -21.29
CA TYR A 56 18.62 -13.74 -19.91
C TYR A 56 19.06 -12.60 -18.98
N ALA A 57 19.86 -11.65 -19.48
CA ALA A 57 20.23 -10.48 -18.70
C ALA A 57 19.03 -9.59 -18.40
N GLN A 58 18.21 -9.30 -19.42
CA GLN A 58 16.99 -8.52 -19.23
C GLN A 58 16.02 -9.18 -18.24
N GLN A 59 15.85 -10.49 -18.37
CA GLN A 59 14.98 -11.22 -17.46
C GLN A 59 15.56 -11.30 -16.05
N ALA A 60 16.89 -11.46 -15.89
CA ALA A 60 17.56 -11.43 -14.61
C ALA A 60 17.35 -10.10 -13.87
N GLN A 61 17.44 -8.96 -14.57
CA GLN A 61 17.17 -7.65 -13.96
C GLN A 61 15.76 -7.55 -13.38
N LEU A 62 14.77 -8.10 -14.07
CA LEU A 62 13.41 -8.12 -13.60
C LEU A 62 13.21 -9.06 -12.40
N GLU A 63 13.87 -10.23 -12.44
CA GLU A 63 13.85 -11.19 -11.34
C GLU A 63 14.58 -10.67 -10.07
N ILE A 64 15.62 -9.86 -10.25
CA ILE A 64 16.29 -9.15 -9.12
C ILE A 64 15.31 -8.22 -8.43
N ALA A 65 14.53 -7.43 -9.18
CA ALA A 65 13.51 -6.55 -8.60
C ALA A 65 12.45 -7.36 -7.82
N TYR A 66 12.02 -8.49 -8.36
CA TYR A 66 11.11 -9.41 -7.69
C TYR A 66 11.71 -10.05 -6.43
N ALA A 67 12.97 -10.48 -6.50
CA ALA A 67 13.67 -11.08 -5.37
C ALA A 67 13.82 -10.10 -4.20
N TYR A 68 14.20 -8.84 -4.46
CA TYR A 68 14.23 -7.78 -3.44
C TYR A 68 12.85 -7.52 -2.85
N TYR A 69 11.79 -7.49 -3.68
CA TYR A 69 10.42 -7.36 -3.18
C TYR A 69 10.06 -8.51 -2.22
N LYS A 70 10.39 -9.74 -2.57
CA LYS A 70 10.10 -10.94 -1.76
C LYS A 70 10.94 -11.00 -0.47
N ASP A 71 12.13 -10.42 -0.49
CA ASP A 71 13.03 -10.32 0.67
C ASP A 71 12.69 -9.13 1.57
N SER A 72 11.60 -8.41 1.27
CA SER A 72 11.15 -7.21 1.99
C SER A 72 12.14 -6.04 1.93
N GLU A 73 13.05 -6.05 0.95
CA GLU A 73 14.03 -5.00 0.69
C GLU A 73 13.43 -3.93 -0.25
N GLN A 74 12.49 -3.17 0.28
CA GLN A 74 11.64 -2.23 -0.47
C GLN A 74 12.43 -1.25 -1.34
N ALA A 75 13.45 -0.58 -0.76
CA ALA A 75 14.22 0.44 -1.48
C ALA A 75 14.99 -0.17 -2.66
N GLN A 76 15.56 -1.36 -2.49
CA GLN A 76 16.28 -2.09 -3.53
C GLN A 76 15.33 -2.59 -4.61
N ALA A 77 14.14 -3.07 -4.24
CA ALA A 77 13.11 -3.48 -5.19
C ALA A 77 12.67 -2.32 -6.11
N LEU A 78 12.42 -1.15 -5.54
CA LEU A 78 12.08 0.08 -6.28
C LEU A 78 13.21 0.48 -7.22
N ALA A 79 14.45 0.55 -6.72
CA ALA A 79 15.62 0.92 -7.52
C ALA A 79 15.86 -0.05 -8.69
N ALA A 80 15.73 -1.35 -8.45
CA ALA A 80 15.88 -2.38 -9.48
C ALA A 80 14.77 -2.30 -10.54
N ALA A 81 13.52 -2.09 -10.14
CA ALA A 81 12.40 -1.92 -11.06
C ALA A 81 12.55 -0.63 -11.90
N ASP A 82 12.93 0.49 -11.29
CA ASP A 82 13.20 1.74 -12.01
C ASP A 82 14.35 1.60 -13.00
N ARG A 83 15.42 0.93 -12.62
CA ARG A 83 16.54 0.61 -13.52
C ARG A 83 16.07 -0.20 -14.73
N PHE A 84 15.25 -1.24 -14.49
CA PHE A 84 14.70 -2.05 -15.59
C PHE A 84 13.84 -1.22 -16.54
N ILE A 85 12.91 -0.43 -16.03
CA ILE A 85 12.03 0.44 -16.82
C ILE A 85 12.84 1.41 -17.66
N LYS A 86 13.88 2.02 -17.08
CA LYS A 86 14.75 2.97 -17.76
C LYS A 86 15.57 2.33 -18.87
N LEU A 87 16.10 1.13 -18.65
CA LEU A 87 16.95 0.42 -19.62
C LEU A 87 16.12 -0.29 -20.71
N HIS A 88 14.91 -0.73 -20.37
CA HIS A 88 14.09 -1.57 -21.24
C HIS A 88 12.64 -1.08 -21.34
N PRO A 89 12.39 0.18 -21.75
CA PRO A 89 11.06 0.79 -21.73
C PRO A 89 10.03 0.09 -22.63
N ASN A 90 10.51 -0.62 -23.64
CA ASN A 90 9.68 -1.35 -24.61
C ASN A 90 9.73 -2.88 -24.41
N HIS A 91 10.24 -3.34 -23.28
CA HIS A 91 10.26 -4.77 -22.99
C HIS A 91 8.84 -5.32 -22.78
N MET A 92 8.58 -6.54 -23.25
CA MET A 92 7.24 -7.15 -23.17
C MET A 92 6.68 -7.30 -21.75
N ASN A 93 7.53 -7.31 -20.72
CA ASN A 93 7.17 -7.40 -19.31
C ASN A 93 7.47 -6.09 -18.55
N VAL A 94 7.55 -4.95 -19.22
CA VAL A 94 7.79 -3.67 -18.54
C VAL A 94 6.62 -3.30 -17.62
N ASP A 95 5.41 -3.69 -17.98
CA ASP A 95 4.22 -3.57 -17.16
C ASP A 95 4.35 -4.27 -15.80
N TYR A 96 5.02 -5.43 -15.77
CA TYR A 96 5.31 -6.12 -14.53
C TYR A 96 6.28 -5.33 -13.62
N ALA A 97 7.26 -4.63 -14.18
CA ALA A 97 8.15 -3.78 -13.40
C ALA A 97 7.38 -2.62 -12.74
N TYR A 98 6.44 -1.98 -13.45
CA TYR A 98 5.54 -0.98 -12.87
C TYR A 98 4.66 -1.58 -11.76
N TYR A 99 4.16 -2.80 -11.96
CA TYR A 99 3.38 -3.49 -10.96
C TYR A 99 4.20 -3.80 -9.69
N LEU A 100 5.45 -4.25 -9.84
CA LEU A 100 6.36 -4.47 -8.71
C LEU A 100 6.63 -3.19 -7.91
N LYS A 101 6.77 -2.05 -8.58
CA LYS A 101 6.90 -0.76 -7.87
C LYS A 101 5.67 -0.46 -7.00
N GLY A 102 4.48 -0.72 -7.53
CA GLY A 102 3.25 -0.60 -6.76
C GLY A 102 3.24 -1.52 -5.54
N LEU A 103 3.61 -2.79 -5.74
CA LEU A 103 3.66 -3.79 -4.66
C LEU A 103 4.71 -3.46 -3.60
N ALA A 104 5.90 -2.99 -3.99
CA ALA A 104 6.98 -2.69 -3.06
C ALA A 104 6.60 -1.59 -2.05
N ASN A 105 5.77 -0.63 -2.46
CA ASN A 105 5.23 0.41 -1.59
C ASN A 105 3.87 0.03 -0.96
N PHE A 106 3.28 -1.08 -1.40
CA PHE A 106 2.00 -1.56 -0.89
C PHE A 106 2.25 -2.41 0.36
N ASN A 107 1.92 -1.88 1.51
CA ASN A 107 2.03 -2.66 2.75
C ASN A 107 0.82 -3.58 2.86
N ASP A 108 1.05 -4.90 2.73
CA ASP A 108 0.01 -5.93 2.84
C ASP A 108 -0.63 -5.98 4.25
N ASP A 109 0.02 -5.45 5.28
CA ASP A 109 -0.56 -5.33 6.63
C ASP A 109 -1.75 -4.34 6.66
N ILE A 110 -1.86 -3.47 5.65
CA ILE A 110 -3.06 -2.66 5.37
C ILE A 110 -4.08 -3.47 4.58
N GLY A 111 -3.69 -4.62 4.04
CA GLY A 111 -4.49 -5.52 3.22
C GLY A 111 -5.61 -6.21 3.98
N LEU A 112 -6.35 -7.06 3.30
CA LEU A 112 -7.59 -7.79 3.64
C LEU A 112 -7.83 -8.16 5.13
N MET A 113 -6.80 -8.29 5.95
CA MET A 113 -6.87 -8.54 7.40
C MET A 113 -7.02 -7.25 8.22
N GLY A 114 -6.62 -6.09 7.70
CA GLY A 114 -6.62 -4.81 8.41
C GLY A 114 -8.00 -4.21 8.62
N ILE A 115 -8.97 -4.59 7.83
CA ILE A 115 -10.35 -4.08 7.90
C ILE A 115 -11.16 -4.80 9.00
N VAL A 116 -10.73 -6.00 9.42
CA VAL A 116 -11.53 -6.89 10.30
C VAL A 116 -11.01 -6.94 11.74
N SER A 117 -9.82 -6.44 12.04
CA SER A 117 -9.26 -6.56 13.38
C SER A 117 -9.44 -5.28 14.19
N GLU A 118 -10.29 -5.35 15.21
CA GLU A 118 -10.44 -4.35 16.30
C GLU A 118 -9.09 -3.95 16.95
N LYS A 119 -8.07 -4.79 16.79
CA LYS A 119 -6.71 -4.54 17.27
C LYS A 119 -5.98 -3.45 16.51
N ILE A 120 -6.37 -3.18 15.24
CA ILE A 120 -5.76 -2.15 14.39
C ILE A 120 -6.30 -0.76 14.74
N LEU A 121 -7.51 -0.69 15.28
CA LEU A 121 -8.10 0.56 15.76
C LEU A 121 -7.36 1.17 16.98
N ASN A 122 -6.57 0.36 17.69
CA ASN A 122 -5.80 0.77 18.87
C ASN A 122 -4.29 0.90 18.62
N GLN A 123 -3.79 0.60 17.43
CA GLN A 123 -2.40 0.85 17.09
C GLN A 123 -2.19 2.34 16.79
N ASP A 124 -1.14 2.89 17.42
CA ASP A 124 -0.79 4.30 17.33
C ASP A 124 -0.64 4.73 15.86
N MET A 125 -1.50 5.65 15.44
CA MET A 125 -1.61 6.12 14.05
C MET A 125 -0.34 6.85 13.57
N SER A 126 0.60 7.11 14.47
CA SER A 126 1.87 7.79 14.21
C SER A 126 2.88 6.92 13.43
N GLU A 127 2.70 5.59 13.41
CA GLU A 127 3.64 4.66 12.76
C GLU A 127 3.33 4.37 11.28
N ARG A 128 2.20 4.86 10.77
CA ARG A 128 1.82 4.60 9.38
C ARG A 128 2.26 5.72 8.47
N ASP A 129 3.19 5.43 7.58
CA ASP A 129 3.69 6.38 6.59
C ASP A 129 2.66 6.61 5.45
N PRO A 130 1.92 7.74 5.46
CA PRO A 130 0.98 8.08 4.39
C PRO A 130 1.68 8.26 3.05
N LYS A 131 3.00 8.46 3.05
CA LYS A 131 3.81 8.64 1.87
C LYS A 131 3.93 7.35 1.07
N ALA A 132 4.22 6.21 1.73
CA ALA A 132 4.31 4.91 1.08
C ALA A 132 2.99 4.54 0.38
N SER A 133 1.85 4.77 1.03
CA SER A 133 0.52 4.53 0.45
C SER A 133 0.26 5.39 -0.79
N ARG A 134 0.66 6.67 -0.77
CA ARG A 134 0.53 7.57 -1.93
C ARG A 134 1.46 7.13 -3.07
N GLU A 135 2.70 6.80 -2.78
CA GLU A 135 3.65 6.31 -3.79
C GLU A 135 3.18 5.00 -4.42
N SER A 136 2.63 4.07 -3.61
CA SER A 136 2.02 2.85 -4.12
C SER A 136 0.87 3.15 -5.08
N PHE A 137 -0.06 4.04 -4.67
CA PHE A 137 -1.18 4.47 -5.50
C PHE A 137 -0.71 5.06 -6.84
N GLU A 138 0.27 5.96 -6.81
CA GLU A 138 0.82 6.58 -8.02
C GLU A 138 1.48 5.55 -8.96
N ASN A 139 2.23 4.60 -8.41
CA ASN A 139 2.86 3.54 -9.19
C ASN A 139 1.81 2.63 -9.86
N PHE A 140 0.74 2.25 -9.15
CA PHE A 140 -0.36 1.49 -9.74
C PHE A 140 -1.15 2.31 -10.77
N ARG A 141 -1.36 3.60 -10.52
CA ARG A 141 -2.01 4.52 -11.47
C ARG A 141 -1.21 4.62 -12.76
N GLU A 142 0.12 4.74 -12.66
CA GLU A 142 1.00 4.77 -13.82
C GLU A 142 0.90 3.48 -14.64
N LEU A 143 0.90 2.31 -13.98
CA LEU A 143 0.67 1.02 -14.63
C LEU A 143 -0.65 1.00 -15.41
N VAL A 144 -1.76 1.31 -14.74
CA VAL A 144 -3.09 1.25 -15.35
C VAL A 144 -3.23 2.23 -16.52
N THR A 145 -2.62 3.42 -16.39
CA THR A 145 -2.66 4.44 -17.44
C THR A 145 -1.85 4.08 -18.66
N ARG A 146 -0.62 3.59 -18.45
CA ARG A 146 0.30 3.23 -19.57
C ARG A 146 -0.03 1.89 -20.20
N PHE A 147 -0.49 0.93 -19.38
CA PHE A 147 -0.71 -0.45 -19.78
C PHE A 147 -2.12 -0.95 -19.40
N PRO A 148 -3.19 -0.33 -19.93
CA PRO A 148 -4.57 -0.66 -19.53
C PRO A 148 -4.97 -2.11 -19.88
N LYS A 149 -4.25 -2.75 -20.81
CA LYS A 149 -4.46 -4.16 -21.21
C LYS A 149 -3.54 -5.13 -20.49
N SER A 150 -2.73 -4.67 -19.54
CA SER A 150 -1.87 -5.53 -18.73
C SER A 150 -2.72 -6.47 -17.88
N LYS A 151 -2.27 -7.72 -17.75
CA LYS A 151 -2.90 -8.70 -16.84
C LYS A 151 -2.86 -8.28 -15.37
N TYR A 152 -1.99 -7.33 -15.03
CA TYR A 152 -1.85 -6.78 -13.67
C TYR A 152 -2.76 -5.58 -13.42
N ALA A 153 -3.32 -4.97 -14.46
CA ALA A 153 -4.15 -3.77 -14.33
C ALA A 153 -5.41 -3.98 -13.46
N PRO A 154 -6.16 -5.10 -13.58
CA PRO A 154 -7.34 -5.32 -12.73
C PRO A 154 -6.98 -5.39 -11.23
N ASP A 155 -5.91 -6.09 -10.86
CA ASP A 155 -5.44 -6.16 -9.48
C ASP A 155 -4.94 -4.79 -8.97
N ALA A 156 -4.17 -4.07 -9.79
CA ALA A 156 -3.71 -2.72 -9.47
C ALA A 156 -4.88 -1.78 -9.17
N VAL A 157 -5.97 -1.83 -9.94
CA VAL A 157 -7.19 -1.04 -9.69
C VAL A 157 -7.81 -1.39 -8.33
N GLN A 158 -7.87 -2.67 -7.95
CA GLN A 158 -8.41 -3.07 -6.65
C GLN A 158 -7.53 -2.57 -5.50
N ARG A 159 -6.20 -2.65 -5.64
CA ARG A 159 -5.26 -2.11 -4.66
C ARG A 159 -5.36 -0.59 -4.54
N MET A 160 -5.51 0.12 -5.65
CA MET A 160 -5.74 1.57 -5.64
C MET A 160 -7.01 1.94 -4.86
N LYS A 161 -8.13 1.23 -5.09
CA LYS A 161 -9.37 1.44 -4.33
C LYS A 161 -9.15 1.18 -2.83
N HIS A 162 -8.42 0.12 -2.49
CA HIS A 162 -8.09 -0.18 -1.11
C HIS A 162 -7.27 0.95 -0.45
N LEU A 163 -6.22 1.44 -1.13
CA LEU A 163 -5.39 2.55 -0.64
C LEU A 163 -6.22 3.82 -0.38
N VAL A 164 -7.12 4.16 -1.30
CA VAL A 164 -8.03 5.31 -1.13
C VAL A 164 -8.92 5.13 0.09
N ASN A 165 -9.48 3.93 0.30
CA ASN A 165 -10.30 3.64 1.48
C ASN A 165 -9.50 3.77 2.78
N VAL A 166 -8.27 3.29 2.81
CA VAL A 166 -7.39 3.39 3.99
C VAL A 166 -7.07 4.84 4.32
N VAL A 167 -6.74 5.66 3.32
CA VAL A 167 -6.45 7.08 3.54
C VAL A 167 -7.70 7.84 4.02
N ALA A 168 -8.86 7.55 3.44
CA ALA A 168 -10.12 8.15 3.87
C ALA A 168 -10.46 7.78 5.33
N LEU A 169 -10.28 6.51 5.70
CA LEU A 169 -10.50 6.04 7.07
C LEU A 169 -9.54 6.72 8.05
N ASN A 170 -8.29 6.93 7.64
CA ASN A 170 -7.31 7.65 8.47
C ASN A 170 -7.80 9.07 8.80
N GLU A 171 -8.30 9.82 7.82
CA GLU A 171 -8.84 11.17 8.05
C GLU A 171 -10.02 11.15 9.04
N VAL A 172 -10.89 10.15 8.94
CA VAL A 172 -12.01 9.95 9.88
C VAL A 172 -11.50 9.61 11.28
N GLN A 173 -10.48 8.78 11.42
CA GLN A 173 -9.87 8.47 12.72
C GLN A 173 -9.24 9.70 13.37
N VAL A 174 -8.56 10.54 12.60
CA VAL A 174 -8.04 11.83 13.09
C VAL A 174 -9.19 12.74 13.52
N ALA A 175 -10.29 12.77 12.77
CA ALA A 175 -11.49 13.51 13.16
C ALA A 175 -12.08 13.00 14.49
N ARG A 176 -12.17 11.68 14.69
CA ARG A 176 -12.58 11.07 15.98
C ARG A 176 -11.67 11.48 17.13
N TYR A 177 -10.36 11.49 16.91
CA TYR A 177 -9.40 11.93 17.92
C TYR A 177 -9.69 13.36 18.37
N TYR A 178 -9.91 14.28 17.43
CA TYR A 178 -10.27 15.66 17.76
C TYR A 178 -11.62 15.77 18.46
N MET A 179 -12.62 14.98 18.06
CA MET A 179 -13.91 14.93 18.78
C MET A 179 -13.74 14.56 20.25
N ARG A 180 -12.96 13.50 20.55
CA ARG A 180 -12.68 13.08 21.94
C ARG A 180 -11.95 14.14 22.76
N ARG A 181 -11.18 15.00 22.11
CA ARG A 181 -10.44 16.10 22.74
C ARG A 181 -11.21 17.43 22.81
N GLY A 182 -12.46 17.47 22.34
CA GLY A 182 -13.24 18.69 22.27
C GLY A 182 -12.83 19.67 21.17
N GLY A 183 -11.94 19.26 20.28
CA GLY A 183 -11.49 20.05 19.14
C GLY A 183 -12.48 20.02 17.97
N TYR A 184 -13.73 20.43 18.21
CA TYR A 184 -14.84 20.24 17.25
C TYR A 184 -14.61 20.89 15.90
N ILE A 185 -14.00 22.08 15.83
CA ILE A 185 -13.65 22.72 14.54
C ILE A 185 -12.66 21.87 13.76
N ALA A 186 -11.62 21.35 14.43
CA ALA A 186 -10.62 20.51 13.77
C ALA A 186 -11.23 19.17 13.32
N ALA A 187 -12.13 18.60 14.12
CA ALA A 187 -12.86 17.39 13.77
C ALA A 187 -13.74 17.61 12.53
N ALA A 188 -14.52 18.68 12.49
CA ALA A 188 -15.38 19.03 11.35
C ALA A 188 -14.53 19.22 10.07
N ASN A 189 -13.41 19.95 10.17
CA ASN A 189 -12.53 20.20 9.04
C ASN A 189 -11.91 18.89 8.48
N ARG A 190 -11.50 17.95 9.34
CA ARG A 190 -10.98 16.66 8.90
C ARG A 190 -12.04 15.79 8.27
N ALA A 191 -13.22 15.72 8.85
CA ALA A 191 -14.35 15.00 8.27
C ALA A 191 -14.78 15.61 6.93
N GLN A 192 -14.84 16.94 6.82
CA GLN A 192 -15.10 17.64 5.56
C GLN A 192 -14.03 17.34 4.50
N TYR A 193 -12.77 17.30 4.89
CA TYR A 193 -11.67 16.92 3.98
C TYR A 193 -11.86 15.49 3.45
N ALA A 194 -12.20 14.53 4.32
CA ALA A 194 -12.48 13.15 3.91
C ALA A 194 -13.62 13.09 2.89
N LEU A 195 -14.72 13.83 3.10
CA LEU A 195 -15.84 13.89 2.17
C LEU A 195 -15.48 14.49 0.81
N LYS A 196 -14.65 15.52 0.81
CA LYS A 196 -14.27 16.25 -0.40
C LYS A 196 -13.28 15.45 -1.25
N GLU A 197 -12.25 14.90 -0.62
CA GLU A 197 -11.16 14.23 -1.35
C GLU A 197 -11.46 12.75 -1.64
N TYR A 198 -12.31 12.11 -0.82
CA TYR A 198 -12.62 10.68 -0.91
C TYR A 198 -14.13 10.37 -0.91
N PRO A 199 -14.92 10.99 -1.80
CA PRO A 199 -16.40 10.97 -1.73
C PRO A 199 -17.03 9.60 -1.96
N GLN A 200 -16.30 8.64 -2.55
CA GLN A 200 -16.81 7.31 -2.88
C GLN A 200 -16.27 6.20 -1.95
N THR A 201 -15.88 6.56 -0.73
CA THR A 201 -15.35 5.61 0.23
C THR A 201 -16.38 5.30 1.33
N PRO A 202 -16.31 4.13 1.98
CA PRO A 202 -17.16 3.82 3.13
C PRO A 202 -16.98 4.81 4.30
N ALA A 203 -15.84 5.50 4.38
CA ALA A 203 -15.55 6.48 5.42
C ALA A 203 -16.45 7.73 5.36
N THR A 204 -17.09 8.00 4.22
CA THR A 204 -17.96 9.17 4.03
C THR A 204 -19.17 9.17 4.94
N GLU A 205 -19.74 8.01 5.22
CA GLU A 205 -20.88 7.88 6.15
C GLU A 205 -20.53 8.38 7.55
N GLU A 206 -19.41 7.91 8.08
CA GLU A 206 -18.97 8.33 9.40
C GLU A 206 -18.45 9.76 9.44
N ALA A 207 -17.80 10.22 8.37
CA ALA A 207 -17.37 11.61 8.25
C ALA A 207 -18.56 12.58 8.36
N LEU A 208 -19.68 12.30 7.70
CA LEU A 208 -20.92 13.07 7.83
C LEU A 208 -21.45 13.08 9.27
N PHE A 209 -21.43 11.92 9.93
CA PHE A 209 -21.85 11.82 11.32
C PHE A 209 -20.98 12.67 12.25
N ILE A 210 -19.65 12.62 12.09
CA ILE A 210 -18.72 13.45 12.88
C ILE A 210 -18.99 14.93 12.62
N MET A 211 -19.23 15.35 11.38
CA MET A 211 -19.59 16.74 11.08
C MET A 211 -20.87 17.17 11.78
N MET A 212 -21.92 16.35 11.74
CA MET A 212 -23.17 16.63 12.46
C MET A 212 -22.91 16.86 13.94
N LYS A 213 -22.17 15.97 14.60
CA LYS A 213 -21.88 16.05 16.05
C LYS A 213 -20.96 17.23 16.39
N ALA A 214 -19.98 17.52 15.54
CA ALA A 214 -19.09 18.65 15.73
C ALA A 214 -19.84 19.99 15.61
N TYR A 215 -20.70 20.15 14.60
CA TYR A 215 -21.50 21.36 14.42
C TYR A 215 -22.54 21.54 15.54
N ASP A 216 -23.14 20.43 16.00
CA ASP A 216 -24.05 20.45 17.15
C ASP A 216 -23.34 20.99 18.43
N ALA A 217 -22.15 20.45 18.72
CA ALA A 217 -21.32 20.88 19.84
C ALA A 217 -20.85 22.35 19.74
N LEU A 218 -20.75 22.89 18.52
CA LEU A 218 -20.40 24.29 18.26
C LEU A 218 -21.61 25.23 18.22
N GLY A 219 -22.85 24.70 18.32
CA GLY A 219 -24.06 25.50 18.21
C GLY A 219 -24.36 25.96 16.77
N MET A 220 -23.73 25.36 15.76
CA MET A 220 -23.90 25.68 14.33
C MET A 220 -25.06 24.88 13.75
N THR A 221 -26.30 25.25 14.12
CA THR A 221 -27.50 24.47 13.80
C THR A 221 -27.75 24.27 12.33
N ASP A 222 -27.53 25.30 11.53
CA ASP A 222 -27.74 25.24 10.07
C ASP A 222 -26.82 24.21 9.39
N LEU A 223 -25.53 24.24 9.76
CA LEU A 223 -24.55 23.30 9.22
C LEU A 223 -24.80 21.87 9.69
N ARG A 224 -25.23 21.70 10.97
CA ARG A 224 -25.65 20.40 11.49
C ARG A 224 -26.82 19.83 10.69
N ASP A 225 -27.84 20.64 10.46
CA ASP A 225 -29.06 20.21 9.77
C ASP A 225 -28.82 19.91 8.29
N ASP A 226 -27.93 20.67 7.65
CA ASP A 226 -27.46 20.38 6.30
C ASP A 226 -26.72 19.03 6.23
N ALA A 227 -25.76 18.77 7.13
CA ALA A 227 -25.07 17.51 7.22
C ALA A 227 -26.03 16.33 7.51
N ALA A 228 -27.01 16.53 8.39
CA ALA A 228 -28.05 15.55 8.70
C ALA A 228 -28.94 15.26 7.49
N ARG A 229 -29.30 16.26 6.70
CA ARG A 229 -30.06 16.10 5.45
C ARG A 229 -29.28 15.27 4.44
N VAL A 230 -27.98 15.57 4.22
CA VAL A 230 -27.10 14.82 3.32
C VAL A 230 -26.97 13.37 3.79
N MET A 231 -26.79 13.16 5.09
CA MET A 231 -26.71 11.83 5.68
C MET A 231 -27.97 11.01 5.44
N LYS A 232 -29.15 11.56 5.73
CA LYS A 232 -30.44 10.90 5.52
C LYS A 232 -30.70 10.56 4.05
N THR A 233 -30.27 11.43 3.12
CA THR A 233 -30.46 11.22 1.69
C THR A 233 -29.55 10.13 1.14
N ASN A 234 -28.28 10.13 1.52
CA ASN A 234 -27.28 9.21 0.96
C ASN A 234 -27.16 7.90 1.73
N PHE A 235 -27.44 7.91 3.04
CA PHE A 235 -27.28 6.75 3.93
C PHE A 235 -28.55 6.56 4.81
N PRO A 236 -29.73 6.31 4.20
CA PRO A 236 -30.99 6.20 4.98
C PRO A 236 -31.02 5.05 5.97
N GLY A 237 -30.20 3.99 5.73
CA GLY A 237 -30.04 2.83 6.63
C GLY A 237 -28.86 2.94 7.59
N SER A 238 -28.25 4.12 7.73
CA SER A 238 -27.08 4.31 8.57
C SER A 238 -27.37 4.03 10.05
N ARG A 239 -26.51 3.23 10.68
CA ARG A 239 -26.54 3.04 12.14
C ARG A 239 -26.38 4.34 12.93
N PHE A 240 -25.65 5.31 12.38
CA PHE A 240 -25.43 6.61 12.99
C PHE A 240 -26.68 7.50 13.04
N LEU A 241 -27.70 7.21 12.22
CA LEU A 241 -29.00 7.91 12.28
C LEU A 241 -29.84 7.39 13.44
N SER A 242 -29.79 6.09 13.75
CA SER A 242 -30.52 5.52 14.88
C SER A 242 -29.97 6.00 16.23
N ASP A 243 -28.64 6.17 16.32
CA ASP A 243 -27.97 6.64 17.55
C ASP A 243 -28.14 8.15 17.79
N SER A 244 -28.56 8.91 16.78
CA SER A 244 -28.84 10.35 16.92
C SER A 244 -30.07 10.64 17.77
N THR A 245 -30.92 9.65 18.07
CA THR A 245 -32.16 9.81 18.82
C THR A 245 -32.01 9.76 20.35
N GLY A 246 -30.78 9.63 20.88
CA GLY A 246 -30.50 9.83 22.30
C GLY A 246 -31.08 8.77 23.25
N VAL A 247 -31.39 7.57 22.77
CA VAL A 247 -32.04 6.50 23.57
C VAL A 247 -31.06 5.77 24.48
N SER A 248 -29.75 5.78 24.23
CA SER A 248 -28.75 5.28 25.16
C SER A 248 -28.02 6.48 25.77
N GLY A 249 -28.19 6.77 27.06
CA GLY A 249 -27.49 7.84 27.78
C GLY A 249 -25.97 7.68 27.86
N GLU A 250 -25.38 6.87 26.97
CA GLU A 250 -23.97 6.66 26.80
C GLU A 250 -23.40 7.69 25.80
N PRO A 251 -22.23 8.28 26.11
CA PRO A 251 -21.55 9.17 25.18
C PRO A 251 -21.24 8.43 23.87
N TRP A 252 -21.66 9.01 22.77
CA TRP A 252 -21.49 8.45 21.41
C TRP A 252 -20.03 8.03 21.06
N TRP A 253 -19.01 8.56 21.74
CA TRP A 253 -17.61 8.15 21.58
C TRP A 253 -17.26 6.82 22.26
N LYS A 254 -18.16 6.21 23.04
CA LYS A 254 -17.95 4.88 23.62
C LYS A 254 -18.18 3.73 22.63
N PHE A 255 -18.65 4.04 21.43
CA PHE A 255 -18.85 3.05 20.36
C PHE A 255 -17.59 2.81 19.51
N TRP A 256 -16.44 3.36 19.92
CA TRP A 256 -15.14 3.19 19.27
C TRP A 256 -14.08 2.67 20.21
#